data_6654b29fba9556d11ef844b3684bc1cc
#
_entry.id   6654b29fba9556d11ef844b3684bc1cc
#
_cell.length_a   1.000
_cell.length_b   1.000
_cell.length_c   1.000
_cell.angle_alpha   90.00
_cell.angle_beta   90.00
_cell.angle_gamma   90.00
#
_symmetry.space_group_name_H-M   'P 1'
#
loop_
_entity.id
_entity.type
_entity.pdbx_description
1 polymer ?
#
loop_
_entity_poly.entity_id
_entity_poly.type
_entity_poly.pdbx_seq_one_letter_code
_entity_poly.pdbx_strand_id
1 'polypeptide(L)'
;MSGWQLFNLTLVFIIGTSFILLPGSLIADAKQYGWLVFIWAFLYGIILGGLWLYLSSKFPGLSIVQIAVQVLGKWAGGFVSLLYVLFFIQIASWVTRNMSDFMHINVMPRTPLSVFNIMILAVCAYAVVKGIESIAMVCELLSLLLTLPFWIPFSIMIQEWDWQNFNVPYVFHPWETFLNTRYALAFPFMEAVSFMMIFPFAGRRLNLAFLSGIGFAGINLTLSILFTIGVLGVERASHLIYPIFIIFREMEFTNFIEHLESVLSINILLIVCIKLSLLFYCAVLAICQLFEVKERGVVAYPLIWIISAYALFFKNIVENVNWVKMYLFNYYALYAIVIPAVLIICARMRKKGRFRKRETAT
;
A
#
# COMPACT_ATOMS: atom_id res chain seq x y z
N MET A 1 3.29 -19.29 6.54
CA MET A 1 3.83 -18.40 5.49
C MET A 1 5.33 -18.28 5.65
N SER A 2 6.13 -18.46 4.57
CA SER A 2 7.61 -18.36 4.59
C SER A 2 8.07 -16.89 4.64
N GLY A 3 9.36 -16.67 4.99
CA GLY A 3 9.92 -15.31 4.93
C GLY A 3 9.98 -14.76 3.50
N TRP A 4 10.18 -15.61 2.50
CA TRP A 4 10.18 -15.23 1.09
C TRP A 4 8.78 -14.81 0.60
N GLN A 5 7.74 -15.53 1.03
CA GLN A 5 6.35 -15.15 0.78
C GLN A 5 6.00 -13.79 1.38
N LEU A 6 6.43 -13.55 2.62
CA LEU A 6 6.22 -12.26 3.27
C LEU A 6 6.96 -11.12 2.57
N PHE A 7 8.21 -11.35 2.13
CA PHE A 7 8.97 -10.38 1.35
C PHE A 7 8.24 -9.99 0.06
N ASN A 8 7.82 -10.99 -0.74
CA ASN A 8 7.09 -10.74 -1.99
C ASN A 8 5.75 -10.02 -1.75
N LEU A 9 4.98 -10.44 -0.72
CA LEU A 9 3.74 -9.76 -0.35
C LEU A 9 3.98 -8.30 0.03
N THR A 10 5.04 -8.02 0.81
CA THR A 10 5.37 -6.65 1.22
C THR A 10 5.78 -5.81 0.02
N LEU A 11 6.62 -6.36 -0.85
CA LEU A 11 7.07 -5.72 -2.08
C LEU A 11 5.89 -5.35 -2.98
N VAL A 12 5.05 -6.33 -3.32
CA VAL A 12 3.88 -6.15 -4.20
C VAL A 12 2.85 -5.21 -3.56
N PHE A 13 2.63 -5.29 -2.26
CA PHE A 13 1.71 -4.41 -1.54
C PHE A 13 2.12 -2.93 -1.62
N ILE A 14 3.40 -2.63 -1.42
CA ILE A 14 3.92 -1.25 -1.43
C ILE A 14 3.97 -0.71 -2.85
N ILE A 15 4.44 -1.50 -3.82
CA ILE A 15 4.42 -1.09 -5.23
C ILE A 15 2.97 -0.83 -5.66
N GLY A 16 2.07 -1.80 -5.54
CA GLY A 16 0.63 -1.71 -5.77
C GLY A 16 0.20 -0.59 -6.72
N THR A 17 -0.76 0.22 -6.26
CA THR A 17 -1.26 1.39 -7.01
C THR A 17 -0.33 2.60 -6.97
N SER A 18 0.67 2.63 -6.07
CA SER A 18 1.57 3.78 -5.90
C SER A 18 2.50 3.98 -7.11
N PHE A 19 2.89 2.88 -7.77
CA PHE A 19 3.74 2.92 -8.95
C PHE A 19 3.13 3.75 -10.09
N ILE A 20 1.83 3.68 -10.29
CA ILE A 20 1.15 4.40 -11.38
C ILE A 20 0.67 5.80 -10.98
N LEU A 21 0.22 5.96 -9.73
CA LEU A 21 -0.47 7.19 -9.30
C LEU A 21 0.46 8.26 -8.76
N LEU A 22 1.55 7.87 -8.08
CA LEU A 22 2.39 8.84 -7.40
C LEU A 22 3.36 9.60 -8.31
N PRO A 23 3.95 9.03 -9.38
CA PRO A 23 4.98 9.72 -10.13
C PRO A 23 4.54 11.08 -10.66
N GLY A 24 3.38 11.18 -11.31
CA GLY A 24 2.87 12.45 -11.83
C GLY A 24 2.67 13.50 -10.74
N SER A 25 2.03 13.13 -9.64
CA SER A 25 1.79 14.03 -8.50
C SER A 25 3.09 14.48 -7.83
N LEU A 26 4.06 13.58 -7.63
CA LEU A 26 5.33 13.91 -6.99
C LEU A 26 6.22 14.77 -7.88
N ILE A 27 6.22 14.52 -9.19
CA ILE A 27 6.95 15.36 -10.15
C ILE A 27 6.29 16.75 -10.23
N ALA A 28 4.96 16.83 -10.13
CA ALA A 28 4.27 18.12 -10.10
C ALA A 28 4.66 18.95 -8.86
N ASP A 29 4.76 18.32 -7.69
CA ASP A 29 4.99 18.99 -6.41
C ASP A 29 6.49 19.19 -6.07
N ALA A 30 7.39 18.28 -6.53
CA ALA A 30 8.83 18.29 -6.21
C ALA A 30 9.74 18.46 -7.44
N LYS A 31 9.17 18.61 -8.65
CA LYS A 31 9.91 18.78 -9.91
C LYS A 31 10.97 17.68 -10.10
N GLN A 32 12.20 18.07 -10.51
CA GLN A 32 13.33 17.15 -10.72
C GLN A 32 13.78 16.41 -9.44
N TYR A 33 13.34 16.84 -8.26
CA TYR A 33 13.68 16.20 -6.97
C TYR A 33 12.63 15.19 -6.49
N GLY A 34 11.60 14.89 -7.30
CA GLY A 34 10.55 13.93 -6.96
C GLY A 34 11.06 12.55 -6.53
N TRP A 35 12.19 12.10 -7.08
CA TRP A 35 12.82 10.83 -6.72
C TRP A 35 13.36 10.81 -5.27
N LEU A 36 13.82 11.95 -4.74
CA LEU A 36 14.28 12.07 -3.35
C LEU A 36 13.13 11.82 -2.38
N VAL A 37 11.90 12.15 -2.76
CA VAL A 37 10.71 11.95 -1.91
C VAL A 37 10.55 10.49 -1.55
N PHE A 38 10.73 9.56 -2.49
CA PHE A 38 10.64 8.15 -2.17
C PHE A 38 11.81 7.65 -1.32
N ILE A 39 13.00 8.24 -1.44
CA ILE A 39 14.13 7.87 -0.57
C ILE A 39 13.78 8.15 0.89
N TRP A 40 13.37 9.36 1.23
CA TRP A 40 13.01 9.63 2.62
C TRP A 40 11.70 8.92 3.03
N ALA A 41 10.78 8.68 2.09
CA ALA A 41 9.53 7.98 2.38
C ALA A 41 9.79 6.50 2.76
N PHE A 42 10.63 5.77 2.02
CA PHE A 42 10.91 4.38 2.38
C PHE A 42 11.79 4.26 3.63
N LEU A 43 12.74 5.18 3.87
CA LEU A 43 13.51 5.23 5.11
C LEU A 43 12.59 5.44 6.31
N TYR A 44 11.64 6.36 6.19
CA TYR A 44 10.58 6.54 7.17
C TYR A 44 9.71 5.28 7.33
N GLY A 45 9.36 4.62 6.22
CA GLY A 45 8.64 3.35 6.22
C GLY A 45 9.37 2.23 6.96
N ILE A 46 10.71 2.14 6.84
CA ILE A 46 11.55 1.20 7.58
C ILE A 46 11.49 1.49 9.09
N ILE A 47 11.55 2.77 9.49
CA ILE A 47 11.46 3.18 10.90
C ILE A 47 10.09 2.77 11.47
N LEU A 48 9.00 3.06 10.75
CA LEU A 48 7.66 2.65 11.16
C LEU A 48 7.50 1.12 11.19
N GLY A 49 8.04 0.43 10.20
CA GLY A 49 8.10 -1.03 10.17
C GLY A 49 8.79 -1.59 11.42
N GLY A 50 9.89 -0.97 11.84
CA GLY A 50 10.58 -1.30 13.09
C GLY A 50 9.70 -1.11 14.33
N LEU A 51 8.92 -0.03 14.38
CA LEU A 51 7.95 0.23 15.47
C LEU A 51 6.90 -0.88 15.56
N TRP A 52 6.31 -1.27 14.42
CA TRP A 52 5.27 -2.31 14.36
C TRP A 52 5.83 -3.69 14.71
N LEU A 53 7.02 -4.02 14.21
CA LEU A 53 7.71 -5.26 14.56
C LEU A 53 8.07 -5.31 16.05
N TYR A 54 8.50 -4.18 16.63
CA TYR A 54 8.74 -4.08 18.07
C TYR A 54 7.46 -4.33 18.87
N LEU A 55 6.32 -3.75 18.48
CA LEU A 55 5.04 -4.01 19.16
C LEU A 55 4.65 -5.47 19.01
N SER A 56 4.71 -6.04 17.82
CA SER A 56 4.40 -7.44 17.55
C SER A 56 5.30 -8.41 18.33
N SER A 57 6.59 -8.11 18.49
CA SER A 57 7.52 -8.93 19.27
C SER A 57 7.19 -9.03 20.77
N LYS A 58 6.45 -8.03 21.32
CA LYS A 58 5.96 -8.06 22.70
C LYS A 58 4.72 -8.92 22.87
N PHE A 59 4.01 -9.20 21.80
CA PHE A 59 2.76 -9.96 21.76
C PHE A 59 2.79 -11.00 20.62
N PRO A 60 3.68 -12.02 20.74
CA PRO A 60 3.85 -13.00 19.66
C PRO A 60 2.54 -13.75 19.39
N GLY A 61 2.25 -13.94 18.11
CA GLY A 61 1.05 -14.65 17.66
C GLY A 61 -0.26 -13.85 17.71
N LEU A 62 -0.22 -12.56 18.09
CA LEU A 62 -1.42 -11.72 18.14
C LEU A 62 -1.41 -10.66 17.04
N SER A 63 -2.58 -10.45 16.44
CA SER A 63 -2.83 -9.34 15.52
C SER A 63 -2.97 -8.01 16.25
N ILE A 64 -2.91 -6.88 15.51
CA ILE A 64 -3.07 -5.54 16.11
C ILE A 64 -4.41 -5.39 16.83
N VAL A 65 -5.48 -5.99 16.31
CA VAL A 65 -6.82 -6.00 16.92
C VAL A 65 -6.79 -6.75 18.26
N GLN A 66 -6.19 -7.93 18.31
CA GLN A 66 -6.05 -8.71 19.53
C GLN A 66 -5.14 -8.02 20.56
N ILE A 67 -4.03 -7.41 20.09
CA ILE A 67 -3.13 -6.62 20.94
C ILE A 67 -3.89 -5.44 21.58
N ALA A 68 -4.71 -4.73 20.79
CA ALA A 68 -5.50 -3.62 21.31
C ALA A 68 -6.45 -4.05 22.44
N VAL A 69 -7.18 -5.15 22.24
CA VAL A 69 -8.08 -5.70 23.28
C VAL A 69 -7.28 -6.18 24.49
N GLN A 70 -6.15 -6.84 24.30
CA GLN A 70 -5.32 -7.33 25.40
C GLN A 70 -4.70 -6.19 26.22
N VAL A 71 -4.27 -5.11 25.57
CA VAL A 71 -3.59 -3.98 26.22
C VAL A 71 -4.56 -2.98 26.84
N LEU A 72 -5.64 -2.61 26.14
CA LEU A 72 -6.58 -1.58 26.58
C LEU A 72 -7.82 -2.15 27.31
N GLY A 73 -8.05 -3.46 27.23
CA GLY A 73 -9.24 -4.13 27.76
C GLY A 73 -10.38 -4.20 26.74
N LYS A 74 -11.47 -4.87 27.13
CA LYS A 74 -12.56 -5.23 26.21
C LYS A 74 -13.23 -4.01 25.55
N TRP A 75 -13.52 -2.95 26.29
CA TRP A 75 -14.23 -1.78 25.76
C TRP A 75 -13.34 -0.85 24.92
N ALA A 76 -12.26 -0.34 25.51
CA ALA A 76 -11.36 0.57 24.80
C ALA A 76 -10.60 -0.14 23.67
N GLY A 77 -10.16 -1.37 23.91
CA GLY A 77 -9.53 -2.19 22.87
C GLY A 77 -10.50 -2.57 21.76
N GLY A 78 -11.77 -2.87 22.08
CA GLY A 78 -12.81 -3.11 21.08
C GLY A 78 -13.08 -1.89 20.21
N PHE A 79 -13.14 -0.69 20.80
CA PHE A 79 -13.27 0.55 20.05
C PHE A 79 -12.09 0.79 19.09
N VAL A 80 -10.84 0.62 19.56
CA VAL A 80 -9.65 0.71 18.72
C VAL A 80 -9.66 -0.33 17.60
N SER A 81 -10.12 -1.54 17.90
CA SER A 81 -10.28 -2.61 16.90
C SER A 81 -11.30 -2.25 15.83
N LEU A 82 -12.42 -1.64 16.20
CA LEU A 82 -13.41 -1.14 15.26
C LEU A 82 -12.84 -0.03 14.36
N LEU A 83 -12.03 0.86 14.90
CA LEU A 83 -11.32 1.87 14.10
C LEU A 83 -10.42 1.22 13.04
N TYR A 84 -9.68 0.14 13.39
CA TYR A 84 -8.88 -0.60 12.40
C TYR A 84 -9.74 -1.31 11.35
N VAL A 85 -10.91 -1.85 11.72
CA VAL A 85 -11.87 -2.40 10.73
C VAL A 85 -12.26 -1.35 9.70
N LEU A 86 -12.66 -0.16 10.16
CA LEU A 86 -13.03 0.95 9.29
C LEU A 86 -11.85 1.41 8.42
N PHE A 87 -10.65 1.45 8.97
CA PHE A 87 -9.42 1.79 8.26
C PHE A 87 -9.12 0.81 7.12
N PHE A 88 -9.19 -0.50 7.36
CA PHE A 88 -8.96 -1.51 6.33
C PHE A 88 -10.02 -1.48 5.23
N ILE A 89 -11.30 -1.28 5.59
CA ILE A 89 -12.39 -1.11 4.61
C ILE A 89 -12.13 0.12 3.74
N GLN A 90 -11.72 1.24 4.34
CA GLN A 90 -11.45 2.47 3.63
C GLN A 90 -10.28 2.32 2.66
N ILE A 91 -9.12 1.76 3.10
CA ILE A 91 -7.98 1.56 2.20
C ILE A 91 -8.37 0.61 1.06
N ALA A 92 -9.08 -0.50 1.37
CA ALA A 92 -9.55 -1.42 0.33
C ALA A 92 -10.45 -0.71 -0.68
N SER A 93 -11.34 0.17 -0.22
CA SER A 93 -12.22 0.96 -1.10
C SER A 93 -11.44 1.94 -1.98
N TRP A 94 -10.39 2.57 -1.46
CA TRP A 94 -9.54 3.45 -2.25
C TRP A 94 -8.69 2.72 -3.27
N VAL A 95 -8.11 1.58 -2.90
CA VAL A 95 -7.38 0.74 -3.85
C VAL A 95 -8.31 0.26 -4.95
N THR A 96 -9.55 -0.13 -4.62
CA THR A 96 -10.58 -0.49 -5.60
C THR A 96 -10.91 0.67 -6.51
N ARG A 97 -11.12 1.88 -5.97
CA ARG A 97 -11.40 3.10 -6.74
C ARG A 97 -10.26 3.44 -7.70
N ASN A 98 -9.04 3.46 -7.21
CA ASN A 98 -7.86 3.78 -8.01
C ASN A 98 -7.69 2.83 -9.19
N MET A 99 -7.95 1.53 -8.97
CA MET A 99 -7.90 0.54 -10.04
C MET A 99 -9.03 0.72 -11.06
N SER A 100 -10.24 0.99 -10.58
CA SER A 100 -11.38 1.20 -11.46
C SER A 100 -11.25 2.48 -12.28
N ASP A 101 -10.73 3.57 -11.70
CA ASP A 101 -10.42 4.80 -12.43
C ASP A 101 -9.34 4.54 -13.51
N PHE A 102 -8.29 3.80 -13.18
CA PHE A 102 -7.25 3.43 -14.16
C PHE A 102 -7.83 2.61 -15.32
N MET A 103 -8.60 1.58 -15.03
CA MET A 103 -9.23 0.73 -16.06
C MET A 103 -10.22 1.50 -16.91
N HIS A 104 -11.04 2.35 -16.30
CA HIS A 104 -12.03 3.15 -17.01
C HIS A 104 -11.38 4.19 -17.95
N ILE A 105 -10.33 4.85 -17.50
CA ILE A 105 -9.67 5.91 -18.28
C ILE A 105 -8.82 5.33 -19.41
N ASN A 106 -8.09 4.22 -19.16
CA ASN A 106 -7.04 3.79 -20.07
C ASN A 106 -7.38 2.53 -20.88
N VAL A 107 -8.27 1.65 -20.38
CA VAL A 107 -8.50 0.32 -20.98
C VAL A 107 -9.92 0.15 -21.49
N MET A 108 -10.92 0.48 -20.65
CA MET A 108 -12.34 0.20 -20.95
C MET A 108 -13.25 1.37 -20.62
N PRO A 109 -13.21 2.48 -21.38
CA PRO A 109 -13.90 3.74 -21.06
C PRO A 109 -15.43 3.63 -21.08
N ARG A 110 -15.99 2.61 -21.69
CA ARG A 110 -17.46 2.39 -21.76
C ARG A 110 -18.02 1.55 -20.62
N THR A 111 -17.15 0.96 -19.78
CA THR A 111 -17.57 0.09 -18.67
C THR A 111 -17.75 0.93 -17.40
N PRO A 112 -18.91 0.84 -16.73
CA PRO A 112 -19.14 1.57 -15.46
C PRO A 112 -18.16 1.13 -14.37
N LEU A 113 -17.73 2.10 -13.51
CA LEU A 113 -16.81 1.83 -12.40
C LEU A 113 -17.33 0.74 -11.44
N SER A 114 -18.65 0.72 -11.19
CA SER A 114 -19.27 -0.29 -10.32
C SER A 114 -19.07 -1.72 -10.78
N VAL A 115 -19.03 -1.95 -12.11
CA VAL A 115 -18.78 -3.27 -12.68
C VAL A 115 -17.37 -3.73 -12.35
N PHE A 116 -16.36 -2.88 -12.57
CA PHE A 116 -14.97 -3.19 -12.18
C PHE A 116 -14.83 -3.44 -10.68
N ASN A 117 -15.47 -2.59 -9.85
CA ASN A 117 -15.42 -2.75 -8.40
C ASN A 117 -15.93 -4.14 -7.98
N ILE A 118 -17.11 -4.54 -8.47
CA ILE A 118 -17.72 -5.82 -8.09
C ILE A 118 -16.88 -6.99 -8.62
N MET A 119 -16.40 -6.93 -9.86
CA MET A 119 -15.60 -8.02 -10.45
C MET A 119 -14.30 -8.26 -9.66
N ILE A 120 -13.51 -7.21 -9.41
CA ILE A 120 -12.24 -7.35 -8.68
C ILE A 120 -12.48 -7.79 -7.24
N LEU A 121 -13.49 -7.21 -6.57
CA LEU A 121 -13.82 -7.56 -5.19
C LEU A 121 -14.34 -8.99 -5.04
N ALA A 122 -15.06 -9.52 -6.04
CA ALA A 122 -15.50 -10.91 -6.05
C ALA A 122 -14.30 -11.88 -6.10
N VAL A 123 -13.30 -11.59 -6.93
CA VAL A 123 -12.05 -12.36 -7.00
C VAL A 123 -11.29 -12.26 -5.66
N CYS A 124 -11.19 -11.07 -5.10
CA CYS A 124 -10.54 -10.87 -3.80
C CYS A 124 -11.29 -11.57 -2.66
N ALA A 125 -12.62 -11.56 -2.64
CA ALA A 125 -13.42 -12.26 -1.64
C ALA A 125 -13.17 -13.78 -1.69
N TYR A 126 -13.10 -14.36 -2.89
CA TYR A 126 -12.71 -15.75 -3.07
C TYR A 126 -11.32 -16.06 -2.49
N ALA A 127 -10.31 -15.20 -2.79
CA ALA A 127 -8.96 -15.34 -2.25
C ALA A 127 -8.95 -15.25 -0.71
N VAL A 128 -9.74 -14.34 -0.13
CA VAL A 128 -9.89 -14.15 1.33
C VAL A 128 -10.46 -15.40 2.01
N VAL A 129 -11.48 -16.03 1.41
CA VAL A 129 -12.07 -17.27 1.94
C VAL A 129 -11.04 -18.39 1.93
N LYS A 130 -10.18 -18.48 0.89
CA LYS A 130 -9.08 -19.46 0.82
C LYS A 130 -7.98 -19.20 1.85
N GLY A 131 -7.83 -17.97 2.33
CA GLY A 131 -6.93 -17.58 3.40
C GLY A 131 -5.61 -16.97 2.94
N ILE A 132 -4.88 -16.41 3.92
CA ILE A 132 -3.65 -15.64 3.66
C ILE A 132 -2.53 -16.47 3.01
N GLU A 133 -2.46 -17.75 3.31
CA GLU A 133 -1.44 -18.64 2.72
C GLU A 133 -1.63 -18.79 1.22
N SER A 134 -2.88 -18.90 0.75
CA SER A 134 -3.21 -18.96 -0.67
C SER A 134 -2.86 -17.66 -1.37
N ILE A 135 -3.15 -16.50 -0.76
CA ILE A 135 -2.78 -15.19 -1.28
C ILE A 135 -1.24 -15.09 -1.39
N ALA A 136 -0.52 -15.53 -0.37
CA ALA A 136 0.94 -15.50 -0.34
C ALA A 136 1.57 -16.44 -1.38
N MET A 137 1.00 -17.63 -1.60
CA MET A 137 1.46 -18.58 -2.63
C MET A 137 1.23 -18.02 -4.04
N VAL A 138 0.08 -17.42 -4.31
CA VAL A 138 -0.20 -16.78 -5.60
C VAL A 138 0.75 -15.61 -5.83
N CYS A 139 0.99 -14.77 -4.82
CA CYS A 139 1.95 -13.68 -4.90
C CYS A 139 3.37 -14.18 -5.20
N GLU A 140 3.83 -15.24 -4.53
CA GLU A 140 5.14 -15.86 -4.77
C GLU A 140 5.25 -16.42 -6.18
N LEU A 141 4.23 -17.15 -6.65
CA LEU A 141 4.19 -17.73 -8.00
C LEU A 141 4.25 -16.66 -9.08
N LEU A 142 3.53 -15.56 -8.88
CA LEU A 142 3.47 -14.46 -9.84
C LEU A 142 4.61 -13.46 -9.68
N SER A 143 5.42 -13.53 -8.62
CA SER A 143 6.41 -12.50 -8.29
C SER A 143 7.36 -12.17 -9.44
N LEU A 144 7.85 -13.17 -10.16
CA LEU A 144 8.70 -12.99 -11.34
C LEU A 144 7.93 -12.33 -12.50
N LEU A 145 6.72 -12.79 -12.77
CA LEU A 145 5.84 -12.23 -13.79
C LEU A 145 5.45 -10.78 -13.46
N LEU A 146 5.33 -10.45 -12.17
CA LEU A 146 4.95 -9.11 -11.73
C LEU A 146 6.11 -8.11 -11.76
N THR A 147 7.36 -8.58 -11.62
CA THR A 147 8.54 -7.71 -11.57
C THR A 147 9.21 -7.51 -12.93
N LEU A 148 9.29 -8.53 -13.77
CA LEU A 148 9.94 -8.45 -15.08
C LEU A 148 9.33 -7.41 -16.03
N PRO A 149 7.98 -7.32 -16.19
CA PRO A 149 7.39 -6.33 -17.08
C PRO A 149 7.66 -4.87 -16.70
N PHE A 150 8.08 -4.60 -15.46
CA PHE A 150 8.51 -3.27 -15.07
C PHE A 150 9.90 -2.94 -15.60
N TRP A 151 10.85 -3.87 -15.53
CA TRP A 151 12.25 -3.61 -15.83
C TRP A 151 12.58 -3.70 -17.31
N ILE A 152 11.86 -4.56 -18.06
CA ILE A 152 12.10 -4.73 -19.51
C ILE A 152 11.90 -3.41 -20.27
N PRO A 153 10.74 -2.72 -20.14
CA PRO A 153 10.53 -1.43 -20.80
C PRO A 153 11.51 -0.36 -20.34
N PHE A 154 11.84 -0.31 -19.05
CA PHE A 154 12.86 0.62 -18.58
C PHE A 154 14.24 0.40 -19.22
N SER A 155 14.61 -0.87 -19.42
CA SER A 155 15.88 -1.20 -20.08
C SER A 155 15.90 -0.79 -21.53
N ILE A 156 14.75 -0.78 -22.19
CA ILE A 156 14.59 -0.41 -23.58
C ILE A 156 14.62 1.11 -23.74
N MET A 157 13.80 1.81 -22.93
CA MET A 157 13.66 3.27 -22.99
C MET A 157 14.88 4.03 -22.44
N ILE A 158 15.90 3.34 -21.93
CA ILE A 158 17.14 3.99 -21.49
C ILE A 158 17.82 4.73 -22.64
N GLN A 159 17.53 4.37 -23.89
CA GLN A 159 18.01 5.06 -25.09
C GLN A 159 17.36 6.44 -25.28
N GLU A 160 16.13 6.62 -24.80
CA GLU A 160 15.38 7.88 -24.82
C GLU A 160 15.67 8.77 -23.59
N TRP A 161 16.63 8.35 -22.76
CA TRP A 161 17.00 9.08 -21.55
C TRP A 161 17.77 10.36 -21.90
N ASP A 162 17.21 11.50 -21.48
CA ASP A 162 17.88 12.79 -21.62
C ASP A 162 18.17 13.42 -20.24
N TRP A 163 19.45 13.63 -19.95
CA TRP A 163 19.91 14.30 -18.74
C TRP A 163 19.46 15.76 -18.64
N GLN A 164 19.16 16.42 -19.76
CA GLN A 164 18.66 17.80 -19.79
C GLN A 164 17.28 17.90 -19.12
N ASN A 165 16.51 16.82 -19.09
CA ASN A 165 15.23 16.74 -18.40
C ASN A 165 15.30 17.00 -16.89
N PHE A 166 16.47 16.88 -16.28
CA PHE A 166 16.74 17.22 -14.87
C PHE A 166 17.15 18.67 -14.66
N ASN A 167 17.47 19.40 -15.73
CA ASN A 167 17.95 20.78 -15.65
C ASN A 167 16.78 21.77 -15.69
N VAL A 168 15.92 21.74 -14.67
CA VAL A 168 14.79 22.67 -14.52
C VAL A 168 15.18 23.77 -13.56
N PRO A 169 14.89 25.06 -13.84
CA PRO A 169 15.18 26.19 -12.96
C PRO A 169 14.26 26.20 -11.72
N TYR A 170 14.47 25.22 -10.83
CA TYR A 170 13.73 25.08 -9.59
C TYR A 170 14.69 25.01 -8.41
N VAL A 171 14.54 25.94 -7.47
CA VAL A 171 15.33 25.96 -6.24
C VAL A 171 14.77 24.94 -5.27
N PHE A 172 15.60 24.02 -4.83
CA PHE A 172 15.21 22.99 -3.89
C PHE A 172 15.08 23.56 -2.48
N HIS A 173 13.87 23.52 -1.94
CA HIS A 173 13.56 23.88 -0.55
C HIS A 173 13.19 22.59 0.21
N PRO A 174 14.14 21.93 0.94
CA PRO A 174 13.88 20.60 1.51
C PRO A 174 12.66 20.51 2.41
N TRP A 175 12.46 21.51 3.27
CA TRP A 175 11.35 21.52 4.21
C TRP A 175 9.98 21.71 3.51
N GLU A 176 9.91 22.62 2.58
CA GLU A 176 8.70 22.88 1.80
C GLU A 176 8.36 21.66 0.91
N THR A 177 9.34 21.11 0.24
CA THR A 177 9.18 19.88 -0.56
C THR A 177 8.68 18.73 0.30
N PHE A 178 9.24 18.54 1.50
CA PHE A 178 8.78 17.52 2.44
C PHE A 178 7.32 17.74 2.84
N LEU A 179 6.92 18.96 3.20
CA LEU A 179 5.54 19.25 3.60
C LEU A 179 4.54 19.01 2.45
N ASN A 180 4.88 19.42 1.24
CA ASN A 180 4.02 19.30 0.06
C ASN A 180 3.90 17.85 -0.41
N THR A 181 4.90 17.00 -0.15
CA THR A 181 4.93 15.60 -0.59
C THR A 181 4.68 14.58 0.53
N ARG A 182 4.30 15.03 1.73
CA ARG A 182 4.06 14.16 2.90
C ARG A 182 3.03 13.05 2.66
N TYR A 183 2.13 13.22 1.69
CA TYR A 183 1.19 12.17 1.30
C TYR A 183 1.90 10.91 0.78
N ALA A 184 3.11 11.03 0.21
CA ALA A 184 3.90 9.87 -0.21
C ALA A 184 4.47 9.05 0.97
N LEU A 185 4.56 9.66 2.17
CA LEU A 185 4.88 8.93 3.40
C LEU A 185 3.69 8.08 3.84
N ALA A 186 2.48 8.59 3.66
CA ALA A 186 1.25 7.88 4.01
C ALA A 186 0.96 6.75 3.02
N PHE A 187 0.91 7.05 1.75
CA PHE A 187 0.68 6.11 0.67
C PHE A 187 1.98 5.88 -0.12
N PRO A 188 2.54 4.66 -0.13
CA PRO A 188 1.98 3.41 0.41
C PRO A 188 2.54 2.97 1.78
N PHE A 189 3.50 3.70 2.38
CA PHE A 189 4.32 3.17 3.48
C PHE A 189 3.56 3.03 4.80
N MET A 190 2.70 4.00 5.17
CA MET A 190 1.86 3.86 6.38
C MET A 190 0.77 2.78 6.23
N GLU A 191 0.31 2.49 5.02
CA GLU A 191 -0.64 1.41 4.77
C GLU A 191 -0.09 0.05 5.20
N ALA A 192 1.24 -0.10 5.20
CA ALA A 192 1.92 -1.32 5.60
C ALA A 192 1.70 -1.68 7.10
N VAL A 193 1.10 -0.80 7.91
CA VAL A 193 0.58 -1.16 9.24
C VAL A 193 -0.41 -2.32 9.18
N SER A 194 -1.09 -2.52 8.05
CA SER A 194 -1.98 -3.65 7.78
C SER A 194 -1.30 -5.01 7.97
N PHE A 195 0.02 -5.09 7.77
CA PHE A 195 0.78 -6.30 8.02
C PHE A 195 0.79 -6.75 9.49
N MET A 196 0.48 -5.87 10.44
CA MET A 196 0.27 -6.27 11.83
C MET A 196 -0.91 -7.22 12.03
N MET A 197 -1.84 -7.30 11.06
CA MET A 197 -2.87 -8.36 11.03
C MET A 197 -2.30 -9.70 10.58
N ILE A 198 -1.18 -9.71 9.84
CA ILE A 198 -0.63 -10.87 9.13
C ILE A 198 0.61 -11.42 9.82
N PHE A 199 1.34 -10.61 10.59
CA PHE A 199 2.52 -11.04 11.33
C PHE A 199 2.34 -12.33 12.15
N PRO A 200 1.17 -12.61 12.77
CA PRO A 200 0.93 -13.88 13.45
C PRO A 200 1.07 -15.14 12.57
N PHE A 201 0.87 -15.01 11.26
CA PHE A 201 0.96 -16.11 10.29
C PHE A 201 2.35 -16.22 9.64
N ALA A 202 3.26 -15.30 9.93
CA ALA A 202 4.61 -15.28 9.38
C ALA A 202 5.55 -16.17 10.20
N GLY A 203 6.39 -16.92 9.49
CA GLY A 203 7.38 -17.83 10.09
C GLY A 203 8.66 -17.13 10.52
N ARG A 204 9.77 -17.90 10.50
CA ARG A 204 11.11 -17.39 10.83
C ARG A 204 11.53 -16.25 9.90
N ARG A 205 12.35 -15.30 10.43
CA ARG A 205 12.90 -14.13 9.70
C ARG A 205 11.86 -13.06 9.33
N LEU A 206 10.76 -12.98 10.07
CA LEU A 206 9.72 -11.93 9.89
C LEU A 206 10.32 -10.53 9.69
N ASN A 207 11.21 -10.11 10.62
CA ASN A 207 11.76 -8.74 10.60
C ASN A 207 12.55 -8.45 9.31
N LEU A 208 13.44 -9.37 8.93
CA LEU A 208 14.26 -9.21 7.73
C LEU A 208 13.39 -9.18 6.46
N ALA A 209 12.45 -10.11 6.35
CA ALA A 209 11.58 -10.23 5.19
C ALA A 209 10.71 -8.97 4.99
N PHE A 210 10.12 -8.47 6.07
CA PHE A 210 9.26 -7.29 6.01
C PHE A 210 10.05 -6.01 5.70
N LEU A 211 11.15 -5.75 6.42
CA LEU A 211 11.94 -4.53 6.22
C LEU A 211 12.66 -4.53 4.87
N SER A 212 13.18 -5.67 4.41
CA SER A 212 13.76 -5.77 3.08
C SER A 212 12.71 -5.56 1.98
N GLY A 213 11.47 -6.07 2.17
CA GLY A 213 10.36 -5.81 1.26
C GLY A 213 10.04 -4.31 1.12
N ILE A 214 10.02 -3.57 2.24
CA ILE A 214 9.84 -2.10 2.24
C ILE A 214 11.00 -1.42 1.48
N GLY A 215 12.24 -1.80 1.79
CA GLY A 215 13.42 -1.21 1.16
C GLY A 215 13.47 -1.44 -0.36
N PHE A 216 13.27 -2.68 -0.80
CA PHE A 216 13.23 -3.00 -2.23
C PHE A 216 12.09 -2.29 -2.97
N ALA A 217 10.89 -2.22 -2.36
CA ALA A 217 9.79 -1.47 -2.94
C ALA A 217 10.12 0.02 -3.07
N GLY A 218 10.72 0.61 -2.03
CA GLY A 218 11.15 2.02 -2.05
C GLY A 218 12.18 2.32 -3.13
N ILE A 219 13.16 1.44 -3.32
CA ILE A 219 14.15 1.55 -4.41
C ILE A 219 13.45 1.49 -5.77
N ASN A 220 12.55 0.52 -5.98
CA ASN A 220 11.81 0.41 -7.23
C ASN A 220 10.99 1.67 -7.54
N LEU A 221 10.30 2.22 -6.54
CA LEU A 221 9.51 3.45 -6.70
C LEU A 221 10.41 4.66 -6.96
N THR A 222 11.57 4.76 -6.32
CA THR A 222 12.57 5.81 -6.59
C THR A 222 13.06 5.76 -8.03
N LEU A 223 13.43 4.56 -8.49
CA LEU A 223 13.89 4.35 -9.86
C LEU A 223 12.79 4.65 -10.88
N SER A 224 11.54 4.34 -10.57
CA SER A 224 10.41 4.65 -11.46
C SER A 224 10.23 6.14 -11.71
N ILE A 225 10.41 6.99 -10.67
CA ILE A 225 10.34 8.45 -10.85
C ILE A 225 11.56 8.97 -11.61
N LEU A 226 12.77 8.52 -11.25
CA LEU A 226 13.98 8.90 -11.98
C LEU A 226 13.79 8.61 -13.46
N PHE A 227 13.30 7.42 -13.78
CA PHE A 227 13.06 7.01 -15.15
C PHE A 227 11.98 7.85 -15.84
N THR A 228 10.89 8.13 -15.13
CA THR A 228 9.81 8.98 -15.66
C THR A 228 10.32 10.39 -16.01
N ILE A 229 11.17 10.98 -15.16
CA ILE A 229 11.78 12.30 -15.42
C ILE A 229 12.76 12.19 -16.58
N GLY A 230 13.63 11.17 -16.60
CA GLY A 230 14.64 11.00 -17.64
C GLY A 230 14.06 10.88 -19.05
N VAL A 231 12.90 10.21 -19.19
CA VAL A 231 12.26 9.96 -20.49
C VAL A 231 11.27 11.07 -20.89
N LEU A 232 10.34 11.45 -19.99
CA LEU A 232 9.27 12.41 -20.32
C LEU A 232 9.64 13.87 -20.02
N GLY A 233 10.62 14.09 -19.17
CA GLY A 233 10.91 15.40 -18.60
C GLY A 233 9.91 15.82 -17.51
N VAL A 234 10.32 16.78 -16.69
CA VAL A 234 9.52 17.29 -15.54
C VAL A 234 8.23 17.94 -15.99
N GLU A 235 8.29 18.78 -17.03
CA GLU A 235 7.14 19.56 -17.49
C GLU A 235 6.01 18.62 -17.94
N ARG A 236 6.29 17.73 -18.87
CA ARG A 236 5.30 16.80 -19.41
C ARG A 236 4.78 15.84 -18.34
N ALA A 237 5.67 15.21 -17.56
CA ALA A 237 5.30 14.24 -16.54
C ALA A 237 4.41 14.85 -15.43
N SER A 238 4.60 16.12 -15.09
CA SER A 238 3.83 16.81 -14.06
C SER A 238 2.35 17.05 -14.40
N HIS A 239 2.00 17.02 -15.68
CA HIS A 239 0.63 17.20 -16.18
C HIS A 239 -0.11 15.86 -16.42
N LEU A 240 0.57 14.73 -16.26
CA LEU A 240 -0.01 13.40 -16.49
C LEU A 240 -0.43 12.74 -15.17
N ILE A 241 -1.61 12.13 -15.17
CA ILE A 241 -2.09 11.33 -14.02
C ILE A 241 -1.34 9.99 -13.97
N TYR A 242 -1.08 9.39 -15.13
CA TYR A 242 -0.44 8.09 -15.27
C TYR A 242 0.80 8.18 -16.20
N PRO A 243 1.86 8.90 -15.82
CA PRO A 243 3.00 9.14 -16.73
C PRO A 243 3.69 7.85 -17.16
N ILE A 244 3.83 6.87 -16.28
CA ILE A 244 4.44 5.57 -16.62
C ILE A 244 3.61 4.84 -17.68
N PHE A 245 2.29 4.86 -17.59
CA PHE A 245 1.43 4.25 -18.60
C PHE A 245 1.62 4.91 -19.98
N ILE A 246 1.80 6.24 -20.01
CA ILE A 246 2.06 6.98 -21.26
C ILE A 246 3.41 6.58 -21.87
N ILE A 247 4.46 6.41 -21.04
CA ILE A 247 5.74 5.90 -21.52
C ILE A 247 5.55 4.57 -22.26
N PHE A 248 4.86 3.62 -21.66
CA PHE A 248 4.62 2.32 -22.27
C PHE A 248 3.77 2.38 -23.54
N ARG A 249 2.82 3.30 -23.60
CA ARG A 249 1.95 3.50 -24.77
C ARG A 249 2.68 4.14 -25.94
N GLU A 250 3.68 4.97 -25.68
CA GLU A 250 4.48 5.67 -26.71
C GLU A 250 5.70 4.85 -27.18
N MET A 251 5.96 3.70 -26.54
CA MET A 251 7.00 2.79 -26.97
C MET A 251 6.61 2.08 -28.26
N GLU A 252 7.18 2.51 -29.37
CA GLU A 252 7.15 1.78 -30.64
C GLU A 252 8.39 0.88 -30.72
N PHE A 253 8.26 -0.39 -30.30
CA PHE A 253 9.41 -1.29 -30.17
C PHE A 253 9.85 -1.94 -31.49
N THR A 254 8.92 -2.28 -32.35
CA THR A 254 9.04 -2.80 -33.72
C THR A 254 7.63 -3.03 -34.26
N ASN A 255 7.48 -3.18 -35.57
CA ASN A 255 6.22 -3.59 -36.21
C ASN A 255 5.62 -4.92 -35.67
N PHE A 256 6.26 -5.56 -34.69
CA PHE A 256 5.88 -6.88 -34.14
C PHE A 256 5.38 -6.82 -32.68
N ILE A 257 5.73 -5.80 -31.90
CA ILE A 257 5.31 -5.64 -30.50
C ILE A 257 4.56 -4.31 -30.38
N GLU A 258 3.33 -4.33 -30.81
CA GLU A 258 2.34 -3.30 -30.59
C GLU A 258 1.65 -3.57 -29.24
N HIS A 259 1.23 -2.53 -28.51
CA HIS A 259 0.40 -2.64 -27.29
C HIS A 259 1.11 -3.13 -26.01
N LEU A 260 2.34 -2.67 -25.73
CA LEU A 260 3.01 -2.91 -24.44
C LEU A 260 2.23 -2.35 -23.24
N GLU A 261 1.43 -1.31 -23.46
CA GLU A 261 0.52 -0.75 -22.46
C GLU A 261 -0.53 -1.77 -21.98
N SER A 262 -0.92 -2.73 -22.83
CA SER A 262 -1.85 -3.80 -22.43
C SER A 262 -1.18 -4.78 -21.46
N VAL A 263 0.09 -5.14 -21.71
CA VAL A 263 0.88 -5.99 -20.79
C VAL A 263 1.04 -5.31 -19.45
N LEU A 264 1.37 -4.02 -19.44
CA LEU A 264 1.44 -3.22 -18.22
C LEU A 264 0.10 -3.18 -17.49
N SER A 265 -1.00 -2.99 -18.20
CA SER A 265 -2.34 -2.92 -17.60
C SER A 265 -2.73 -4.24 -16.91
N ILE A 266 -2.43 -5.39 -17.53
CA ILE A 266 -2.64 -6.71 -16.93
C ILE A 266 -1.75 -6.88 -15.69
N ASN A 267 -0.49 -6.47 -15.77
CA ASN A 267 0.45 -6.56 -14.67
C ASN A 267 -0.02 -5.73 -13.45
N ILE A 268 -0.44 -4.49 -13.71
CA ILE A 268 -0.99 -3.60 -12.69
C ILE A 268 -2.25 -4.21 -12.06
N LEU A 269 -3.15 -4.77 -12.87
CA LEU A 269 -4.37 -5.43 -12.37
C LEU A 269 -4.03 -6.57 -11.42
N LEU A 270 -3.04 -7.41 -11.74
CA LEU A 270 -2.60 -8.52 -10.90
C LEU A 270 -1.97 -8.04 -9.58
N ILE A 271 -1.08 -7.04 -9.65
CA ILE A 271 -0.44 -6.44 -8.46
C ILE A 271 -1.51 -5.86 -7.52
N VAL A 272 -2.44 -5.09 -8.08
CA VAL A 272 -3.51 -4.45 -7.31
C VAL A 272 -4.48 -5.49 -6.74
N CYS A 273 -4.77 -6.56 -7.48
CA CYS A 273 -5.60 -7.66 -6.98
C CYS A 273 -4.97 -8.34 -5.75
N ILE A 274 -3.65 -8.55 -5.73
CA ILE A 274 -2.93 -9.09 -4.57
C ILE A 274 -2.99 -8.11 -3.39
N LYS A 275 -2.68 -6.84 -3.62
CA LYS A 275 -2.76 -5.79 -2.58
C LYS A 275 -4.17 -5.70 -2.00
N LEU A 276 -5.18 -5.66 -2.84
CA LEU A 276 -6.58 -5.58 -2.45
C LEU A 276 -7.02 -6.83 -1.68
N SER A 277 -6.63 -8.03 -2.15
CA SER A 277 -6.91 -9.28 -1.43
C SER A 277 -6.33 -9.28 -0.02
N LEU A 278 -5.13 -8.74 0.17
CA LEU A 278 -4.50 -8.61 1.47
C LEU A 278 -5.25 -7.64 2.38
N LEU A 279 -5.62 -6.45 1.89
CA LEU A 279 -6.38 -5.45 2.65
C LEU A 279 -7.78 -5.96 3.00
N PHE A 280 -8.44 -6.62 2.04
CA PHE A 280 -9.73 -7.24 2.27
C PHE A 280 -9.64 -8.37 3.30
N TYR A 281 -8.58 -9.19 3.23
CA TYR A 281 -8.30 -10.19 4.26
C TYR A 281 -8.14 -9.56 5.65
N CYS A 282 -7.39 -8.46 5.76
CA CYS A 282 -7.23 -7.73 7.01
C CYS A 282 -8.56 -7.22 7.57
N ALA A 283 -9.43 -6.67 6.72
CA ALA A 283 -10.76 -6.21 7.13
C ALA A 283 -11.64 -7.37 7.64
N VAL A 284 -11.71 -8.46 6.86
CA VAL A 284 -12.49 -9.67 7.24
C VAL A 284 -11.95 -10.30 8.52
N LEU A 285 -10.62 -10.47 8.63
CA LEU A 285 -9.99 -11.04 9.81
C LEU A 285 -10.23 -10.18 11.05
N ALA A 286 -10.14 -8.85 10.93
CA ALA A 286 -10.39 -7.93 12.03
C ALA A 286 -11.85 -8.02 12.53
N ILE A 287 -12.83 -8.10 11.61
CA ILE A 287 -14.24 -8.31 11.95
C ILE A 287 -14.43 -9.68 12.62
N CYS A 288 -13.87 -10.75 12.05
CA CYS A 288 -13.98 -12.09 12.62
C CYS A 288 -13.39 -12.16 14.03
N GLN A 289 -12.27 -11.49 14.29
CA GLN A 289 -11.64 -11.45 15.61
C GLN A 289 -12.43 -10.58 16.62
N LEU A 290 -13.03 -9.48 16.17
CA LEU A 290 -13.78 -8.57 17.03
C LEU A 290 -15.14 -9.15 17.45
N PHE A 291 -15.83 -9.82 16.51
CA PHE A 291 -17.18 -10.36 16.71
C PHE A 291 -17.22 -11.88 16.89
N GLU A 292 -16.04 -12.53 17.01
CA GLU A 292 -15.88 -13.97 17.21
C GLU A 292 -16.55 -14.82 16.11
N VAL A 293 -16.60 -14.31 14.86
CA VAL A 293 -17.17 -15.01 13.71
C VAL A 293 -16.20 -16.07 13.21
N LYS A 294 -16.65 -17.32 13.10
CA LYS A 294 -15.80 -18.46 12.71
C LYS A 294 -15.58 -18.56 11.21
N GLU A 295 -16.60 -18.27 10.41
CA GLU A 295 -16.58 -18.44 8.96
C GLU A 295 -16.31 -17.11 8.26
N ARG A 296 -15.17 -16.98 7.58
CA ARG A 296 -14.78 -15.77 6.86
C ARG A 296 -15.74 -15.42 5.72
N GLY A 297 -16.35 -16.41 5.06
CA GLY A 297 -17.29 -16.20 3.95
C GLY A 297 -18.50 -15.36 4.34
N VAL A 298 -19.02 -15.56 5.55
CA VAL A 298 -20.16 -14.80 6.09
C VAL A 298 -19.88 -13.29 6.15
N VAL A 299 -18.62 -12.92 6.37
CA VAL A 299 -18.18 -11.52 6.42
C VAL A 299 -17.70 -11.03 5.05
N ALA A 300 -16.96 -11.86 4.30
CA ALA A 300 -16.34 -11.45 3.05
C ALA A 300 -17.37 -11.07 1.97
N TYR A 301 -18.40 -11.87 1.75
CA TYR A 301 -19.36 -11.60 0.69
C TYR A 301 -20.17 -10.31 0.89
N PRO A 302 -20.71 -9.99 2.08
CA PRO A 302 -21.39 -8.70 2.30
C PRO A 302 -20.44 -7.49 2.18
N LEU A 303 -19.16 -7.63 2.56
CA LEU A 303 -18.19 -6.56 2.46
C LEU A 303 -17.90 -6.14 1.01
N ILE A 304 -18.13 -6.99 0.00
CA ILE A 304 -18.01 -6.61 -1.42
C ILE A 304 -18.85 -5.36 -1.70
N TRP A 305 -20.11 -5.37 -1.23
CA TRP A 305 -21.03 -4.26 -1.47
C TRP A 305 -20.65 -3.00 -0.71
N ILE A 306 -20.20 -3.15 0.55
CA ILE A 306 -19.79 -2.01 1.37
C ILE A 306 -18.54 -1.36 0.78
N ILE A 307 -17.51 -2.14 0.42
CA ILE A 307 -16.28 -1.62 -0.17
C ILE A 307 -16.56 -0.99 -1.53
N SER A 308 -17.40 -1.63 -2.38
CA SER A 308 -17.77 -1.10 -3.69
C SER A 308 -18.54 0.23 -3.58
N ALA A 309 -19.51 0.31 -2.66
CA ALA A 309 -20.26 1.54 -2.44
C ALA A 309 -19.34 2.69 -1.94
N TYR A 310 -18.44 2.38 -1.02
CA TYR A 310 -17.51 3.37 -0.50
C TYR A 310 -16.46 3.80 -1.56
N ALA A 311 -16.06 2.90 -2.45
CA ALA A 311 -15.19 3.24 -3.59
C ALA A 311 -15.82 4.25 -4.56
N LEU A 312 -17.16 4.32 -4.61
CA LEU A 312 -17.89 5.28 -5.46
C LEU A 312 -18.14 6.65 -4.79
N PHE A 313 -17.64 6.88 -3.58
CA PHE A 313 -17.90 8.10 -2.81
C PHE A 313 -17.31 9.36 -3.48
N PHE A 314 -16.13 9.27 -4.10
CA PHE A 314 -15.56 10.37 -4.85
C PHE A 314 -16.23 10.54 -6.22
N LYS A 315 -16.54 11.77 -6.60
CA LYS A 315 -17.17 12.10 -7.87
C LYS A 315 -16.25 11.82 -9.06
N ASN A 316 -14.97 12.12 -8.90
CA ASN A 316 -13.95 11.94 -9.94
C ASN A 316 -12.56 11.75 -9.35
N ILE A 317 -11.59 11.39 -10.20
CA ILE A 317 -10.20 11.16 -9.81
C ILE A 317 -9.51 12.41 -9.25
N VAL A 318 -9.86 13.60 -9.72
CA VAL A 318 -9.26 14.87 -9.27
C VAL A 318 -9.63 15.16 -7.81
N GLU A 319 -10.90 14.95 -7.45
CA GLU A 319 -11.35 15.07 -6.06
C GLU A 319 -10.63 14.08 -5.15
N ASN A 320 -10.46 12.82 -5.60
CA ASN A 320 -9.71 11.79 -4.88
C ASN A 320 -8.25 12.22 -4.65
N VAL A 321 -7.53 12.66 -5.69
CA VAL A 321 -6.13 13.10 -5.59
C VAL A 321 -5.98 14.31 -4.66
N ASN A 322 -6.88 15.28 -4.74
CA ASN A 322 -6.85 16.46 -3.85
C ASN A 322 -7.09 16.08 -2.39
N TRP A 323 -8.01 15.16 -2.13
CA TRP A 323 -8.25 14.67 -0.78
C TRP A 323 -7.01 13.94 -0.22
N VAL A 324 -6.36 13.12 -1.03
CA VAL A 324 -5.11 12.42 -0.68
C VAL A 324 -4.02 13.42 -0.29
N LYS A 325 -3.80 14.46 -1.10
CA LYS A 325 -2.77 15.47 -0.80
C LYS A 325 -3.03 16.22 0.51
N MET A 326 -4.28 16.55 0.83
CA MET A 326 -4.62 17.36 1.99
C MET A 326 -4.71 16.58 3.30
N TYR A 327 -5.36 15.42 3.29
CA TYR A 327 -5.83 14.77 4.52
C TYR A 327 -5.18 13.42 4.82
N LEU A 328 -4.69 12.71 3.81
CA LEU A 328 -4.27 11.32 3.93
C LEU A 328 -3.18 11.12 4.99
N PHE A 329 -2.17 11.98 5.01
CA PHE A 329 -1.07 11.86 5.96
C PHE A 329 -1.56 11.89 7.42
N ASN A 330 -2.36 12.88 7.78
CA ASN A 330 -2.86 13.02 9.13
C ASN A 330 -3.78 11.86 9.53
N TYR A 331 -4.61 11.43 8.59
CA TYR A 331 -5.52 10.31 8.81
C TYR A 331 -4.77 9.00 9.02
N TYR A 332 -3.78 8.67 8.16
CA TYR A 332 -3.02 7.44 8.29
C TYR A 332 -2.06 7.46 9.49
N ALA A 333 -1.53 8.63 9.87
CA ALA A 333 -0.67 8.78 11.04
C ALA A 333 -1.36 8.31 12.33
N LEU A 334 -2.67 8.49 12.45
CA LEU A 334 -3.44 7.98 13.59
C LEU A 334 -3.28 6.46 13.74
N TYR A 335 -3.43 5.72 12.65
CA TYR A 335 -3.39 4.24 12.67
C TYR A 335 -1.98 3.68 12.65
N ALA A 336 -1.09 4.32 11.90
CA ALA A 336 0.27 3.82 11.70
C ALA A 336 1.24 4.21 12.80
N ILE A 337 1.02 5.36 13.47
CA ILE A 337 1.93 5.92 14.47
C ILE A 337 1.26 6.01 15.83
N VAL A 338 0.17 6.78 15.93
CA VAL A 338 -0.40 7.16 17.23
C VAL A 338 -0.92 5.93 17.99
N ILE A 339 -1.77 5.12 17.38
CA ILE A 339 -2.34 3.94 18.03
C ILE A 339 -1.25 2.93 18.42
N PRO A 340 -0.31 2.50 17.53
CA PRO A 340 0.78 1.62 17.93
C PRO A 340 1.65 2.18 19.05
N ALA A 341 1.99 3.49 19.02
CA ALA A 341 2.76 4.13 20.08
C ALA A 341 2.02 4.10 21.43
N VAL A 342 0.73 4.43 21.45
CA VAL A 342 -0.11 4.35 22.64
C VAL A 342 -0.16 2.92 23.19
N LEU A 343 -0.33 1.91 22.32
CA LEU A 343 -0.31 0.51 22.73
C LEU A 343 1.02 0.10 23.36
N ILE A 344 2.16 0.57 22.83
CA ILE A 344 3.48 0.31 23.41
C ILE A 344 3.60 0.95 24.81
N ILE A 345 3.18 2.20 24.96
CA ILE A 345 3.23 2.93 26.23
C ILE A 345 2.37 2.23 27.28
N CYS A 346 1.10 1.92 26.94
CA CYS A 346 0.18 1.23 27.85
C CYS A 346 0.69 -0.17 28.24
N ALA A 347 1.28 -0.91 27.30
CA ALA A 347 1.87 -2.22 27.56
C ALA A 347 3.04 -2.13 28.57
N ARG A 348 3.90 -1.11 28.44
CA ARG A 348 5.01 -0.87 29.39
C ARG A 348 4.49 -0.51 30.79
N MET A 349 3.48 0.34 30.87
CA MET A 349 2.89 0.75 32.16
C MET A 349 2.28 -0.43 32.90
N ARG A 350 1.53 -1.31 32.22
CA ARG A 350 0.95 -2.53 32.83
C ARG A 350 2.01 -3.49 33.36
N LYS A 351 3.15 -3.63 32.66
CA LYS A 351 4.25 -4.48 33.10
C LYS A 351 4.86 -3.95 34.41
N LYS A 352 5.10 -2.61 34.51
CA LYS A 352 5.58 -1.96 35.75
C LYS A 352 4.59 -2.13 36.92
N GLY A 353 3.30 -1.98 36.68
CA GLY A 353 2.28 -2.14 37.72
C GLY A 353 2.18 -3.57 38.29
N ARG A 354 2.45 -4.60 37.46
CA ARG A 354 2.51 -6.00 37.94
C ARG A 354 3.76 -6.28 38.78
N PHE A 355 4.91 -5.68 38.48
CA PHE A 355 6.13 -5.79 39.29
C PHE A 355 5.95 -5.13 40.63
N ARG A 356 5.39 -3.89 40.67
CA ARG A 356 5.16 -3.14 41.92
C ARG A 356 4.16 -3.83 42.86
N LYS A 357 3.12 -4.52 42.33
CA LYS A 357 2.20 -5.33 43.14
C LYS A 357 2.82 -6.62 43.70
N ARG A 358 3.89 -7.15 43.07
CA ARG A 358 4.63 -8.29 43.62
C ARG A 358 5.59 -7.86 44.75
N GLU A 359 6.23 -6.71 44.64
CA GLU A 359 7.12 -6.17 45.69
C GLU A 359 6.36 -5.70 46.94
N THR A 360 5.08 -5.34 46.84
CA THR A 360 4.25 -4.95 48.00
C THR A 360 3.50 -6.12 48.62
N ALA A 361 3.60 -7.32 48.06
CA ALA A 361 2.96 -8.55 48.54
C ALA A 361 3.96 -9.56 49.15
N THR A 362 5.24 -9.23 49.15
CA THR A 362 6.34 -9.86 49.95
C THR A 362 6.72 -8.95 51.10
#